data_a1ec1cf23455c87d448192b7b42a14d1
#
_entry.id   a1ec1cf23455c87d448192b7b42a14d1
#
_cell.length_a   1.000
_cell.length_b   1.000
_cell.length_c   1.000
_cell.angle_alpha   90.00
_cell.angle_beta   90.00
_cell.angle_gamma   90.00
#
_symmetry.space_group_name_H-M   'P 1'
#
loop_
_entity.id
_entity.type
_entity.pdbx_description
1 polymer ?
#
loop_
_entity_poly.entity_id
_entity_poly.type
_entity_poly.pdbx_seq_one_letter_code
_entity_poly.pdbx_strand_id
1 'polypeptide(L)'
;DRHWNMPEFAPHAIARIREQVGSEEVILGLSGGVDSAVAAALIHKAIGDQLTCIFVDTGLLRLDEGDQVMDTFAAHMGVKVDRVNAAEMFYRELAGVSDPERKRKIIGRLFVEVFQAEARKMPNAKWLAQGTIYPDVIESAGAKTKKAVTIKSHHNVGGLPESLHLKLLEPLRELFKDEVRALGIALGLPREMVYRHPFPGPGLGVRILGEVKAEYAQLLQRADAIFIEELRNARISPSPSGEGGGEGPATWYDKVAQAFAVFLPV
;
A
#
# COMPACT_ATOMS: atom_id res chain seq x y z
N ASP A 1 10.82 -4.90 -26.95
CA ASP A 1 9.65 -4.24 -26.35
C ASP A 1 8.72 -5.32 -25.78
N ARG A 2 8.87 -5.61 -24.49
CA ARG A 2 7.97 -6.52 -23.79
C ARG A 2 6.95 -5.67 -23.02
N HIS A 3 5.92 -5.21 -23.72
CA HIS A 3 4.72 -4.72 -23.05
C HIS A 3 3.84 -5.94 -22.76
N TRP A 4 3.66 -6.24 -21.47
CA TRP A 4 2.71 -7.26 -21.07
C TRP A 4 1.30 -6.82 -21.46
N ASN A 5 0.60 -7.68 -22.16
CA ASN A 5 -0.84 -7.52 -22.32
C ASN A 5 -1.51 -7.98 -21.02
N MET A 6 -1.99 -7.06 -20.18
CA MET A 6 -2.55 -7.36 -18.85
C MET A 6 -3.71 -8.37 -18.89
N PRO A 7 -4.63 -8.35 -19.87
CA PRO A 7 -5.62 -9.42 -20.04
C PRO A 7 -5.03 -10.82 -20.19
N GLU A 8 -3.85 -10.96 -20.78
CA GLU A 8 -3.14 -12.24 -20.91
C GLU A 8 -2.27 -12.54 -19.71
N PHE A 9 -1.71 -11.53 -19.07
CA PHE A 9 -0.86 -11.68 -17.88
C PHE A 9 -1.64 -12.26 -16.69
N ALA A 10 -2.85 -11.76 -16.42
CA ALA A 10 -3.61 -12.15 -15.25
C ALA A 10 -3.91 -13.67 -15.17
N PRO A 11 -4.39 -14.33 -16.25
CA PRO A 11 -4.59 -15.79 -16.25
C PRO A 11 -3.31 -16.58 -15.99
N HIS A 12 -2.17 -16.16 -16.58
CA HIS A 12 -0.89 -16.83 -16.37
C HIS A 12 -0.40 -16.66 -14.93
N ALA A 13 -0.50 -15.45 -14.38
CA ALA A 13 -0.13 -15.19 -12.99
C ALA A 13 -1.00 -15.98 -12.00
N ILE A 14 -2.30 -16.08 -12.25
CA ILE A 14 -3.23 -16.89 -11.46
C ILE A 14 -2.84 -18.37 -11.49
N ALA A 15 -2.53 -18.92 -12.68
CA ALA A 15 -2.10 -20.30 -12.80
C ALA A 15 -0.79 -20.57 -12.04
N ARG A 16 0.20 -19.68 -12.17
CA ARG A 16 1.48 -19.76 -11.42
C ARG A 16 1.27 -19.74 -9.92
N ILE A 17 0.43 -18.84 -9.42
CA ILE A 17 0.13 -18.73 -8.00
C ILE A 17 -0.50 -20.04 -7.49
N ARG A 18 -1.47 -20.59 -8.20
CA ARG A 18 -2.12 -21.86 -7.85
C ARG A 18 -1.13 -23.02 -7.78
N GLU A 19 -0.28 -23.13 -8.78
CA GLU A 19 0.76 -24.16 -8.85
C GLU A 19 1.76 -24.02 -7.70
N GLN A 20 2.22 -22.80 -7.42
CA GLN A 20 3.25 -22.53 -6.43
C GLN A 20 2.72 -22.72 -5.01
N VAL A 21 1.52 -22.27 -4.72
CA VAL A 21 0.91 -22.29 -3.38
C VAL A 21 0.26 -23.63 -3.07
N GLY A 22 -0.34 -24.27 -4.06
CA GLY A 22 -1.08 -25.51 -3.86
C GLY A 22 -2.23 -25.33 -2.87
N SER A 23 -2.28 -26.16 -1.84
CA SER A 23 -3.30 -26.10 -0.77
C SER A 23 -2.85 -25.33 0.47
N GLU A 24 -1.67 -24.71 0.45
CA GLU A 24 -1.14 -23.96 1.59
C GLU A 24 -1.82 -22.60 1.76
N GLU A 25 -1.76 -22.04 2.95
CA GLU A 25 -2.33 -20.73 3.27
C GLU A 25 -1.29 -19.61 3.07
N VAL A 26 -1.78 -18.45 2.65
CA VAL A 26 -1.01 -17.25 2.35
C VAL A 26 -1.49 -16.11 3.24
N ILE A 27 -0.55 -15.37 3.82
CA ILE A 27 -0.82 -14.09 4.48
C ILE A 27 -0.22 -12.95 3.67
N LEU A 28 -0.88 -11.79 3.69
CA LEU A 28 -0.44 -10.57 3.02
C LEU A 28 -0.75 -9.36 3.88
N GLY A 29 0.25 -8.47 4.04
CA GLY A 29 0.04 -7.17 4.66
C GLY A 29 -0.57 -6.18 3.66
N LEU A 30 -1.81 -5.74 3.92
CA LEU A 30 -2.42 -4.63 3.19
C LEU A 30 -1.89 -3.31 3.77
N SER A 31 -1.11 -2.58 2.98
CA SER A 31 -0.57 -1.27 3.37
C SER A 31 -1.48 -0.11 3.00
N GLY A 32 -2.61 -0.39 2.33
CA GLY A 32 -3.41 0.61 1.66
C GLY A 32 -2.77 1.16 0.37
N GLY A 33 -1.55 0.77 0.00
CA GLY A 33 -0.89 1.09 -1.28
C GLY A 33 -1.45 0.28 -2.44
N VAL A 34 -1.30 0.80 -3.67
CA VAL A 34 -1.82 0.13 -4.87
C VAL A 34 -1.17 -1.24 -5.09
N ASP A 35 0.11 -1.40 -4.80
CA ASP A 35 0.82 -2.65 -5.08
C ASP A 35 0.33 -3.79 -4.19
N SER A 36 0.18 -3.56 -2.88
CA SER A 36 -0.41 -4.55 -1.98
C SER A 36 -1.88 -4.83 -2.29
N ALA A 37 -2.63 -3.82 -2.74
CA ALA A 37 -4.01 -3.95 -3.16
C ALA A 37 -4.16 -4.85 -4.39
N VAL A 38 -3.33 -4.63 -5.41
CA VAL A 38 -3.33 -5.43 -6.64
C VAL A 38 -2.84 -6.86 -6.37
N ALA A 39 -1.80 -7.02 -5.54
CA ALA A 39 -1.34 -8.34 -5.11
C ALA A 39 -2.45 -9.12 -4.39
N ALA A 40 -3.18 -8.47 -3.46
CA ALA A 40 -4.29 -9.10 -2.74
C ALA A 40 -5.40 -9.54 -3.70
N ALA A 41 -5.81 -8.67 -4.63
CA ALA A 41 -6.84 -8.98 -5.61
C ALA A 41 -6.45 -10.15 -6.52
N LEU A 42 -5.20 -10.16 -7.01
CA LEU A 42 -4.67 -11.21 -7.87
C LEU A 42 -4.60 -12.56 -7.15
N ILE A 43 -4.04 -12.57 -5.94
CA ILE A 43 -3.88 -13.79 -5.14
C ILE A 43 -5.26 -14.33 -4.73
N HIS A 44 -6.17 -13.47 -4.28
CA HIS A 44 -7.52 -13.90 -3.94
C HIS A 44 -8.24 -14.53 -5.14
N LYS A 45 -8.08 -13.96 -6.33
CA LYS A 45 -8.64 -14.55 -7.55
C LYS A 45 -8.03 -15.92 -7.89
N ALA A 46 -6.78 -16.13 -7.50
CA ALA A 46 -6.09 -17.40 -7.71
C ALA A 46 -6.51 -18.48 -6.70
N ILE A 47 -6.52 -18.16 -5.40
CA ILE A 47 -6.62 -19.16 -4.32
C ILE A 47 -7.77 -18.91 -3.34
N GLY A 48 -8.56 -17.84 -3.53
CA GLY A 48 -9.74 -17.57 -2.70
C GLY A 48 -9.42 -17.48 -1.20
N ASP A 49 -10.11 -18.28 -0.41
CA ASP A 49 -10.06 -18.28 1.05
C ASP A 49 -8.74 -18.76 1.67
N GLN A 50 -7.81 -19.27 0.86
CA GLN A 50 -6.44 -19.57 1.32
C GLN A 50 -5.63 -18.29 1.61
N LEU A 51 -6.08 -17.12 1.13
CA LEU A 51 -5.49 -15.82 1.43
C LEU A 51 -6.16 -15.19 2.63
N THR A 52 -5.37 -14.75 3.61
CA THR A 52 -5.79 -13.83 4.67
C THR A 52 -4.92 -12.58 4.61
N CYS A 53 -5.56 -11.42 4.51
CA CYS A 53 -4.88 -10.13 4.55
C CYS A 53 -4.90 -9.59 5.98
N ILE A 54 -3.79 -8.98 6.40
CA ILE A 54 -3.66 -8.26 7.66
C ILE A 54 -3.56 -6.78 7.33
N PHE A 55 -4.50 -5.98 7.85
CA PHE A 55 -4.50 -4.53 7.69
C PHE A 55 -4.25 -3.87 9.04
N VAL A 56 -3.10 -3.21 9.20
CA VAL A 56 -2.73 -2.52 10.43
C VAL A 56 -3.18 -1.06 10.35
N ASP A 57 -4.18 -0.71 11.16
CA ASP A 57 -4.62 0.66 11.33
C ASP A 57 -3.77 1.35 12.39
N THR A 58 -2.85 2.18 11.92
CA THR A 58 -1.87 2.87 12.78
C THR A 58 -2.40 4.17 13.39
N GLY A 59 -3.61 4.60 13.01
CA GLY A 59 -4.12 5.94 13.33
C GLY A 59 -3.47 7.07 12.52
N LEU A 60 -2.50 6.76 11.65
CA LEU A 60 -1.76 7.71 10.82
C LEU A 60 -2.10 7.59 9.33
N LEU A 61 -3.22 6.95 9.03
CA LEU A 61 -3.76 6.77 7.69
C LEU A 61 -4.51 8.03 7.22
N ARG A 62 -4.88 8.06 5.95
CA ARG A 62 -5.82 9.07 5.44
C ARG A 62 -7.20 8.91 6.08
N LEU A 63 -8.01 9.96 5.99
CA LEU A 63 -9.39 9.93 6.47
C LEU A 63 -10.14 8.74 5.84
N ASP A 64 -10.82 7.95 6.67
CA ASP A 64 -11.64 6.81 6.30
C ASP A 64 -10.93 5.71 5.49
N GLU A 65 -9.61 5.73 5.39
CA GLU A 65 -8.85 4.77 4.58
C GLU A 65 -9.06 3.32 5.06
N GLY A 66 -9.09 3.10 6.38
CA GLY A 66 -9.35 1.77 6.94
C GLY A 66 -10.71 1.23 6.56
N ASP A 67 -11.74 2.07 6.60
CA ASP A 67 -13.10 1.68 6.22
C ASP A 67 -13.20 1.41 4.72
N GLN A 68 -12.56 2.23 3.90
CA GLN A 68 -12.49 2.02 2.44
C GLN A 68 -11.80 0.70 2.07
N VAL A 69 -10.73 0.33 2.77
CA VAL A 69 -10.04 -0.95 2.58
C VAL A 69 -10.97 -2.11 2.94
N MET A 70 -11.66 -2.06 4.07
CA MET A 70 -12.60 -3.09 4.48
C MET A 70 -13.77 -3.21 3.53
N ASP A 71 -14.35 -2.10 3.08
CA ASP A 71 -15.46 -2.11 2.12
C ASP A 71 -15.04 -2.72 0.79
N THR A 72 -13.87 -2.35 0.26
CA THR A 72 -13.40 -2.87 -1.04
C THR A 72 -13.03 -4.35 -0.95
N PHE A 73 -12.19 -4.74 -0.01
CA PHE A 73 -11.63 -6.09 0.03
C PHE A 73 -12.55 -7.08 0.74
N ALA A 74 -13.06 -6.76 1.91
CA ALA A 74 -13.90 -7.68 2.66
C ALA A 74 -15.34 -7.71 2.14
N ALA A 75 -16.00 -6.54 2.05
CA ALA A 75 -17.42 -6.50 1.68
C ALA A 75 -17.67 -6.76 0.19
N HIS A 76 -16.90 -6.15 -0.73
CA HIS A 76 -17.14 -6.30 -2.17
C HIS A 76 -16.41 -7.48 -2.80
N MET A 77 -15.17 -7.72 -2.44
CA MET A 77 -14.35 -8.78 -3.06
C MET A 77 -14.39 -10.11 -2.28
N GLY A 78 -14.89 -10.11 -1.05
CA GLY A 78 -14.96 -11.32 -0.22
C GLY A 78 -13.60 -11.81 0.27
N VAL A 79 -12.58 -10.95 0.32
CA VAL A 79 -11.25 -11.27 0.86
C VAL A 79 -11.31 -11.31 2.38
N LYS A 80 -10.69 -12.31 2.99
CA LYS A 80 -10.49 -12.32 4.45
C LYS A 80 -9.51 -11.24 4.84
N VAL A 81 -9.97 -10.23 5.59
CA VAL A 81 -9.13 -9.13 6.07
C VAL A 81 -9.27 -9.00 7.57
N ASP A 82 -8.16 -9.17 8.27
CA ASP A 82 -8.05 -8.89 9.70
C ASP A 82 -7.56 -7.45 9.88
N ARG A 83 -8.46 -6.56 10.29
CA ARG A 83 -8.12 -5.18 10.64
C ARG A 83 -7.66 -5.11 12.09
N VAL A 84 -6.42 -4.70 12.29
CA VAL A 84 -5.83 -4.52 13.62
C VAL A 84 -5.79 -3.04 13.94
N ASN A 85 -6.58 -2.60 14.92
CA ASN A 85 -6.50 -1.23 15.42
C ASN A 85 -5.31 -1.10 16.39
N ALA A 86 -4.24 -0.47 15.92
CA ALA A 86 -3.01 -0.23 16.68
C ALA A 86 -2.78 1.26 16.97
N ALA A 87 -3.73 2.14 16.68
CA ALA A 87 -3.55 3.58 16.76
C ALA A 87 -3.01 4.07 18.12
N GLU A 88 -3.57 3.58 19.21
CA GLU A 88 -3.12 3.94 20.56
C GLU A 88 -1.66 3.57 20.83
N MET A 89 -1.23 2.39 20.38
CA MET A 89 0.16 1.94 20.49
C MET A 89 1.09 2.88 19.73
N PHE A 90 0.75 3.25 18.50
CA PHE A 90 1.56 4.14 17.68
C PHE A 90 1.66 5.53 18.29
N TYR A 91 0.57 6.12 18.74
CA TYR A 91 0.59 7.44 19.39
C TYR A 91 1.43 7.42 20.66
N ARG A 92 1.33 6.39 21.47
CA ARG A 92 2.11 6.26 22.71
C ARG A 92 3.62 6.19 22.43
N GLU A 93 4.04 5.39 21.48
CA GLU A 93 5.46 5.21 21.14
C GLU A 93 6.06 6.41 20.39
N LEU A 94 5.22 7.22 19.73
CA LEU A 94 5.64 8.44 19.05
C LEU A 94 5.59 9.69 19.93
N ALA A 95 5.11 9.57 21.17
CA ALA A 95 5.06 10.70 22.10
C ALA A 95 6.45 11.31 22.33
N GLY A 96 6.58 12.62 22.20
CA GLY A 96 7.84 13.36 22.35
C GLY A 96 8.85 13.15 21.20
N VAL A 97 8.49 12.45 20.13
CA VAL A 97 9.38 12.20 18.98
C VAL A 97 9.11 13.20 17.88
N SER A 98 10.06 14.10 17.60
CA SER A 98 9.96 15.13 16.56
C SER A 98 10.79 14.81 15.32
N ASP A 99 11.89 14.09 15.46
CA ASP A 99 12.79 13.75 14.35
C ASP A 99 12.14 12.80 13.33
N PRO A 100 12.08 13.16 12.03
CA PRO A 100 11.40 12.36 11.01
C PRO A 100 11.98 10.96 10.84
N GLU A 101 13.29 10.79 10.90
CA GLU A 101 13.93 9.48 10.75
C GLU A 101 13.65 8.57 11.94
N ARG A 102 13.64 9.14 13.14
CA ARG A 102 13.27 8.42 14.34
C ARG A 102 11.79 7.98 14.30
N LYS A 103 10.89 8.85 13.82
CA LYS A 103 9.49 8.49 13.57
C LYS A 103 9.37 7.31 12.61
N ARG A 104 10.07 7.36 11.46
CA ARG A 104 10.06 6.27 10.47
C ARG A 104 10.50 4.95 11.08
N LYS A 105 11.57 4.95 11.86
CA LYS A 105 12.10 3.75 12.53
C LYS A 105 11.09 3.18 13.53
N ILE A 106 10.47 4.02 14.34
CA ILE A 106 9.46 3.59 15.33
C ILE A 106 8.25 3.01 14.60
N ILE A 107 7.70 3.72 13.62
CA ILE A 107 6.52 3.28 12.87
C ILE A 107 6.80 1.95 12.15
N GLY A 108 7.96 1.84 11.51
CA GLY A 108 8.36 0.60 10.83
C GLY A 108 8.50 -0.58 11.79
N ARG A 109 9.15 -0.38 12.94
CA ARG A 109 9.28 -1.41 13.97
C ARG A 109 7.92 -1.87 14.51
N LEU A 110 7.07 -0.93 14.89
CA LEU A 110 5.74 -1.25 15.42
C LEU A 110 4.87 -1.97 14.41
N PHE A 111 4.91 -1.55 13.13
CA PHE A 111 4.19 -2.24 12.07
C PHE A 111 4.61 -3.72 11.98
N VAL A 112 5.92 -4.00 11.99
CA VAL A 112 6.45 -5.36 11.96
C VAL A 112 6.01 -6.15 13.20
N GLU A 113 6.08 -5.56 14.39
CA GLU A 113 5.67 -6.21 15.64
C GLU A 113 4.18 -6.59 15.62
N VAL A 114 3.31 -5.67 15.21
CA VAL A 114 1.86 -5.92 15.10
C VAL A 114 1.58 -6.97 14.05
N PHE A 115 2.19 -6.86 12.87
CA PHE A 115 2.03 -7.84 11.79
C PHE A 115 2.46 -9.24 12.23
N GLN A 116 3.61 -9.37 12.88
CA GLN A 116 4.10 -10.66 13.39
C GLN A 116 3.16 -11.25 14.45
N ALA A 117 2.63 -10.43 15.34
CA ALA A 117 1.69 -10.88 16.35
C ALA A 117 0.42 -11.47 15.72
N GLU A 118 -0.12 -10.81 14.69
CA GLU A 118 -1.28 -11.34 13.95
C GLU A 118 -0.93 -12.58 13.13
N ALA A 119 0.20 -12.60 12.45
CA ALA A 119 0.65 -13.73 11.65
C ALA A 119 0.83 -15.01 12.50
N ARG A 120 1.28 -14.88 13.74
CA ARG A 120 1.41 -16.03 14.67
C ARG A 120 0.08 -16.66 15.05
N LYS A 121 -1.04 -15.96 14.89
CA LYS A 121 -2.39 -16.51 15.09
C LYS A 121 -2.82 -17.44 13.94
N MET A 122 -2.04 -17.48 12.87
CA MET A 122 -2.29 -18.27 11.65
C MET A 122 -1.18 -19.30 11.46
N PRO A 123 -1.11 -20.35 12.29
CA PRO A 123 0.02 -21.32 12.28
C PRO A 123 0.08 -22.16 11.00
N ASN A 124 -1.02 -22.24 10.25
CA ASN A 124 -1.10 -22.97 8.99
C ASN A 124 -0.61 -22.16 7.78
N ALA A 125 -0.39 -20.86 7.92
CA ALA A 125 0.17 -20.05 6.87
C ALA A 125 1.62 -20.48 6.57
N LYS A 126 1.93 -20.69 5.29
CA LYS A 126 3.26 -21.10 4.80
C LYS A 126 3.89 -20.06 3.90
N TRP A 127 3.11 -19.09 3.43
CA TRP A 127 3.53 -18.07 2.48
C TRP A 127 3.26 -16.66 3.01
N LEU A 128 4.23 -15.77 2.81
CA LEU A 128 4.08 -14.34 2.95
C LEU A 128 4.05 -13.71 1.56
N ALA A 129 2.93 -13.14 1.18
CA ALA A 129 2.82 -12.40 -0.07
C ALA A 129 3.25 -10.96 0.11
N GLN A 130 3.92 -10.42 -0.90
CA GLN A 130 4.38 -9.03 -0.97
C GLN A 130 4.06 -8.41 -2.33
N GLY A 131 3.72 -7.13 -2.31
CA GLY A 131 3.49 -6.32 -3.51
C GLY A 131 4.77 -5.75 -4.11
N THR A 132 5.88 -6.48 -4.07
CA THR A 132 7.15 -6.09 -4.69
C THR A 132 6.97 -5.93 -6.18
N ILE A 133 7.44 -4.83 -6.75
CA ILE A 133 7.42 -4.55 -8.18
C ILE A 133 8.84 -4.46 -8.75
N TYR A 134 8.98 -4.43 -10.08
CA TYR A 134 10.30 -4.47 -10.73
C TYR A 134 11.25 -3.32 -10.32
N PRO A 135 10.81 -2.06 -10.16
CA PRO A 135 11.65 -1.00 -9.62
C PRO A 135 12.25 -1.29 -8.25
N ASP A 136 11.50 -1.93 -7.35
CA ASP A 136 11.99 -2.31 -6.01
C ASP A 136 13.12 -3.33 -6.09
N VAL A 137 13.03 -4.25 -7.06
CA VAL A 137 14.07 -5.26 -7.32
C VAL A 137 15.38 -4.61 -7.76
N ILE A 138 15.31 -3.65 -8.71
CA ILE A 138 16.48 -2.92 -9.21
C ILE A 138 17.16 -2.13 -8.10
N GLU A 139 16.38 -1.38 -7.31
CA GLU A 139 16.91 -0.59 -6.21
C GLU A 139 17.57 -1.45 -5.13
N SER A 140 16.98 -2.62 -4.83
CA SER A 140 17.56 -3.57 -3.87
C SER A 140 18.86 -4.19 -4.37
N ALA A 141 18.98 -4.45 -5.67
CA ALA A 141 20.21 -4.94 -6.29
C ALA A 141 21.32 -3.89 -6.25
N GLY A 142 21.01 -2.60 -6.50
CA GLY A 142 21.95 -1.49 -6.43
C GLY A 142 22.48 -1.21 -5.02
N ALA A 143 21.68 -1.44 -3.99
CA ALA A 143 22.07 -1.24 -2.60
C ALA A 143 23.10 -2.28 -2.10
N LYS A 144 23.14 -3.47 -2.68
CA LYS A 144 24.13 -4.51 -2.34
C LYS A 144 25.55 -4.17 -2.82
N THR A 145 25.69 -3.31 -3.81
CA THR A 145 26.98 -2.90 -4.39
C THR A 145 27.62 -1.66 -3.74
N LYS A 146 26.85 -0.91 -2.97
CA LYS A 146 27.35 0.21 -2.17
C LYS A 146 27.06 -0.11 -0.70
N LYS A 147 28.07 -0.03 0.17
CA LYS A 147 27.99 -0.15 1.64
C LYS A 147 27.06 0.92 2.27
N ALA A 148 25.88 1.11 1.73
CA ALA A 148 24.84 1.92 2.29
C ALA A 148 23.80 0.95 2.87
N VAL A 149 23.75 0.89 4.20
CA VAL A 149 22.61 0.35 4.94
C VAL A 149 21.42 1.23 4.58
N THR A 150 20.85 1.01 3.42
CA THR A 150 19.65 1.71 2.99
C THR A 150 18.48 1.05 3.68
N ILE A 151 18.03 1.72 4.70
CA ILE A 151 16.85 1.42 5.48
C ILE A 151 15.63 1.54 4.56
N LYS A 152 15.32 0.51 3.80
CA LYS A 152 14.00 0.30 3.19
C LYS A 152 13.14 -0.50 4.14
N SER A 153 12.87 0.07 5.31
CA SER A 153 12.02 -0.54 6.34
C SER A 153 10.52 -0.45 6.03
N HIS A 154 10.12 0.19 4.92
CA HIS A 154 8.70 0.50 4.66
C HIS A 154 8.03 -0.34 3.59
N HIS A 155 8.80 -1.02 2.74
CA HIS A 155 8.29 -1.92 1.70
C HIS A 155 8.80 -3.35 1.83
N ASN A 156 9.79 -3.57 2.66
CA ASN A 156 10.40 -4.89 2.85
C ASN A 156 10.23 -5.31 4.30
N VAL A 157 9.28 -6.15 4.54
CA VAL A 157 9.16 -6.97 5.75
C VAL A 157 10.26 -8.06 5.71
N GLY A 158 11.46 -7.69 5.24
CA GLY A 158 12.54 -8.61 4.85
C GLY A 158 13.09 -9.50 5.97
N GLY A 159 12.78 -9.19 7.24
CA GLY A 159 13.09 -10.08 8.36
C GLY A 159 11.91 -10.98 8.78
N LEU A 160 10.71 -10.76 8.27
CA LEU A 160 9.53 -11.53 8.65
C LEU A 160 9.56 -12.98 8.18
N PRO A 161 9.96 -13.30 6.93
CA PRO A 161 10.03 -14.69 6.49
C PRO A 161 10.94 -15.57 7.36
N GLU A 162 12.09 -15.04 7.78
CA GLU A 162 13.04 -15.76 8.62
C GLU A 162 12.47 -16.07 10.01
N SER A 163 11.83 -15.07 10.64
CA SER A 163 11.26 -15.20 11.98
C SER A 163 10.00 -16.07 12.03
N LEU A 164 9.24 -16.12 10.94
CA LEU A 164 7.99 -16.86 10.83
C LEU A 164 8.11 -18.13 9.98
N HIS A 165 9.30 -18.42 9.44
CA HIS A 165 9.55 -19.55 8.53
C HIS A 165 8.60 -19.60 7.33
N LEU A 166 8.23 -18.41 6.78
CA LEU A 166 7.36 -18.27 5.64
C LEU A 166 8.15 -18.21 4.33
N LYS A 167 7.60 -18.83 3.28
CA LYS A 167 8.07 -18.66 1.90
C LYS A 167 7.57 -17.34 1.34
N LEU A 168 8.32 -16.70 0.43
CA LEU A 168 7.90 -15.47 -0.23
C LEU A 168 7.07 -15.75 -1.48
N LEU A 169 5.98 -14.99 -1.64
CA LEU A 169 5.14 -14.95 -2.83
C LEU A 169 5.10 -13.50 -3.36
N GLU A 170 5.75 -13.25 -4.49
CA GLU A 170 5.90 -11.91 -5.08
C GLU A 170 5.31 -11.87 -6.50
N PRO A 171 4.00 -11.86 -6.67
CA PRO A 171 3.37 -12.06 -7.97
C PRO A 171 3.53 -10.88 -8.94
N LEU A 172 3.91 -9.70 -8.46
CA LEU A 172 4.05 -8.48 -9.25
C LEU A 172 5.52 -8.12 -9.56
N ARG A 173 6.47 -8.97 -9.17
CA ARG A 173 7.92 -8.70 -9.19
C ARG A 173 8.48 -8.32 -10.57
N GLU A 174 7.81 -8.73 -11.63
CA GLU A 174 8.24 -8.48 -13.01
C GLU A 174 7.54 -7.26 -13.64
N LEU A 175 6.62 -6.61 -12.93
CA LEU A 175 5.80 -5.53 -13.45
C LEU A 175 6.32 -4.15 -13.04
N PHE A 176 6.14 -3.19 -13.96
CA PHE A 176 6.27 -1.77 -13.68
C PHE A 176 4.99 -1.19 -13.10
N LYS A 177 5.08 0.00 -12.52
CA LYS A 177 3.97 0.64 -11.81
C LYS A 177 2.70 0.80 -12.67
N ASP A 178 2.88 1.17 -13.92
CA ASP A 178 1.75 1.39 -14.83
C ASP A 178 1.09 0.06 -15.22
N GLU A 179 1.87 -1.00 -15.36
CA GLU A 179 1.36 -2.36 -15.60
C GLU A 179 0.60 -2.88 -14.38
N VAL A 180 1.08 -2.61 -13.16
CA VAL A 180 0.36 -2.94 -11.92
C VAL A 180 -0.98 -2.22 -11.84
N ARG A 181 -1.04 -0.95 -12.21
CA ARG A 181 -2.29 -0.18 -12.27
C ARG A 181 -3.27 -0.77 -13.29
N ALA A 182 -2.79 -1.08 -14.51
CA ALA A 182 -3.61 -1.70 -15.54
C ALA A 182 -4.15 -3.07 -15.08
N LEU A 183 -3.32 -3.87 -14.42
CA LEU A 183 -3.72 -5.13 -13.81
C LEU A 183 -4.79 -4.94 -12.73
N GLY A 184 -4.63 -3.94 -11.86
CA GLY A 184 -5.61 -3.59 -10.82
C GLY A 184 -6.99 -3.30 -11.40
N ILE A 185 -7.06 -2.50 -12.47
CA ILE A 185 -8.31 -2.24 -13.18
C ILE A 185 -8.89 -3.52 -13.78
N ALA A 186 -8.06 -4.35 -14.43
CA ALA A 186 -8.50 -5.63 -15.01
C ALA A 186 -9.02 -6.62 -13.95
N LEU A 187 -8.55 -6.52 -12.71
CA LEU A 187 -9.01 -7.32 -11.57
C LEU A 187 -10.26 -6.75 -10.89
N GLY A 188 -10.76 -5.58 -11.32
CA GLY A 188 -11.97 -4.96 -10.81
C GLY A 188 -11.78 -4.05 -9.60
N LEU A 189 -10.53 -3.64 -9.30
CA LEU A 189 -10.30 -2.64 -8.26
C LEU A 189 -10.84 -1.26 -8.69
N PRO A 190 -11.39 -0.46 -7.75
CA PRO A 190 -11.86 0.88 -8.05
C PRO A 190 -10.73 1.76 -8.59
N ARG A 191 -11.04 2.53 -9.66
CA ARG A 191 -10.08 3.45 -10.29
C ARG A 191 -9.44 4.41 -9.27
N GLU A 192 -10.23 4.91 -8.35
CA GLU A 192 -9.79 5.82 -7.29
C GLU A 192 -8.73 5.22 -6.36
N MET A 193 -8.80 3.91 -6.13
CA MET A 193 -7.80 3.18 -5.36
C MET A 193 -6.52 2.95 -6.16
N VAL A 194 -6.66 2.59 -7.44
CA VAL A 194 -5.53 2.26 -8.33
C VAL A 194 -4.71 3.50 -8.70
N TYR A 195 -5.37 4.63 -8.95
CA TYR A 195 -4.74 5.89 -9.39
C TYR A 195 -4.62 6.94 -8.28
N ARG A 196 -4.76 6.54 -7.03
CA ARG A 196 -4.55 7.45 -5.92
C ARG A 196 -3.10 7.96 -5.86
N HIS A 197 -2.93 9.18 -5.37
CA HIS A 197 -1.62 9.74 -5.15
C HIS A 197 -0.81 8.91 -4.14
N PRO A 198 0.53 8.84 -4.29
CA PRO A 198 1.39 8.16 -3.35
C PRO A 198 1.18 8.66 -1.93
N PHE A 199 1.14 7.72 -0.98
CA PHE A 199 1.07 8.00 0.44
C PHE A 199 2.26 7.33 1.13
N PRO A 200 3.03 8.03 1.97
CA PRO A 200 4.23 7.44 2.56
C PRO A 200 3.89 6.31 3.51
N GLY A 201 4.78 5.30 3.60
CA GLY A 201 4.61 4.18 4.52
C GLY A 201 4.40 4.60 5.99
N PRO A 202 5.14 5.60 6.53
CA PRO A 202 4.89 6.15 7.86
C PRO A 202 3.58 6.93 8.00
N GLY A 203 2.82 7.09 6.94
CA GLY A 203 1.56 7.80 6.94
C GLY A 203 1.71 9.27 7.31
N LEU A 204 0.73 9.78 8.05
CA LEU A 204 0.72 11.17 8.52
C LEU A 204 1.82 11.48 9.53
N GLY A 205 2.46 10.47 10.13
CA GLY A 205 3.53 10.66 11.11
C GLY A 205 4.68 11.52 10.61
N VAL A 206 5.03 11.43 9.32
CA VAL A 206 6.08 12.26 8.68
C VAL A 206 5.53 13.55 8.05
N ARG A 207 4.22 13.74 8.03
CA ARG A 207 3.55 14.96 7.57
C ARG A 207 3.13 15.88 8.73
N ILE A 208 3.30 15.42 9.96
CA ILE A 208 3.19 16.24 11.17
C ILE A 208 4.60 16.65 11.56
N LEU A 209 4.93 17.92 11.43
CA LEU A 209 6.20 18.47 11.91
C LEU A 209 6.12 18.61 13.43
N GLY A 210 7.19 18.19 14.11
CA GLY A 210 7.16 18.10 15.57
C GLY A 210 6.56 16.79 16.09
N GLU A 211 6.05 16.81 17.31
CA GLU A 211 5.46 15.66 18.00
C GLU A 211 4.17 15.19 17.32
N VAL A 212 3.98 13.88 17.24
CA VAL A 212 2.74 13.28 16.74
C VAL A 212 1.74 13.14 17.88
N LYS A 213 0.55 13.72 17.69
CA LYS A 213 -0.60 13.60 18.60
C LYS A 213 -1.84 13.17 17.83
N ALA A 214 -2.73 12.43 18.48
CA ALA A 214 -3.99 11.99 17.87
C ALA A 214 -4.81 13.15 17.31
N GLU A 215 -4.93 14.25 18.05
CA GLU A 215 -5.66 15.46 17.65
C GLU A 215 -5.06 16.11 16.40
N TYR A 216 -3.72 16.12 16.27
CA TYR A 216 -3.02 16.65 15.08
C TYR A 216 -3.24 15.75 13.86
N ALA A 217 -3.19 14.43 14.06
CA ALA A 217 -3.47 13.47 12.99
C ALA A 217 -4.91 13.60 12.49
N GLN A 218 -5.89 13.70 13.39
CA GLN A 218 -7.30 13.86 13.02
C GLN A 218 -7.57 15.19 12.29
N LEU A 219 -6.94 16.28 12.73
CA LEU A 219 -7.05 17.57 12.03
C LEU A 219 -6.44 17.50 10.64
N LEU A 220 -5.24 16.92 10.54
CA LEU A 220 -4.54 16.77 9.26
C LEU A 220 -5.31 15.86 8.30
N GLN A 221 -5.91 14.76 8.77
CA GLN A 221 -6.77 13.89 7.96
C GLN A 221 -7.89 14.68 7.30
N ARG A 222 -8.59 15.52 8.06
CA ARG A 222 -9.68 16.35 7.53
C ARG A 222 -9.20 17.40 6.54
N ALA A 223 -8.10 18.09 6.86
CA ALA A 223 -7.52 19.09 5.98
C ALA A 223 -7.02 18.47 4.66
N ASP A 224 -6.34 17.33 4.72
CA ASP A 224 -5.87 16.60 3.54
C ASP A 224 -7.03 16.11 2.67
N ALA A 225 -8.10 15.60 3.28
CA ALA A 225 -9.29 15.15 2.56
C ALA A 225 -9.97 16.30 1.80
N ILE A 226 -10.16 17.47 2.43
CA ILE A 226 -10.71 18.66 1.79
C ILE A 226 -9.82 19.12 0.62
N PHE A 227 -8.51 19.17 0.85
CA PHE A 227 -7.57 19.58 -0.20
C PHE A 227 -7.60 18.65 -1.41
N ILE A 228 -7.62 17.35 -1.20
CA ILE A 228 -7.69 16.36 -2.28
C ILE A 228 -9.04 16.44 -3.01
N GLU A 229 -10.15 16.65 -2.30
CA GLU A 229 -11.46 16.82 -2.89
C GLU A 229 -11.51 18.06 -3.79
N GLU A 230 -10.98 19.18 -3.34
CA GLU A 230 -10.88 20.41 -4.15
C GLU A 230 -10.06 20.19 -5.42
N LEU A 231 -8.95 19.47 -5.36
CA LEU A 231 -8.16 19.14 -6.55
C LEU A 231 -8.91 18.24 -7.54
N ARG A 232 -9.75 17.33 -7.06
CA ARG A 232 -10.61 16.48 -7.89
C ARG A 232 -11.73 17.25 -8.56
N ASN A 233 -12.25 18.28 -7.89
CA ASN A 233 -13.33 19.13 -8.39
C ASN A 233 -12.81 20.24 -9.32
N ALA A 234 -11.58 20.69 -9.14
CA ALA A 234 -10.96 21.74 -9.92
C ALA A 234 -10.61 21.24 -11.33
N ARG A 235 -11.45 21.63 -12.30
CA ARG A 235 -11.25 21.30 -13.72
C ARG A 235 -10.18 22.17 -14.33
N ILE A 236 -9.39 21.58 -15.23
CA ILE A 236 -8.43 22.32 -16.04
C ILE A 236 -9.19 22.83 -17.28
N SER A 237 -9.12 24.13 -17.53
CA SER A 237 -9.66 24.68 -18.76
C SER A 237 -8.97 24.03 -19.96
N PRO A 238 -9.73 23.62 -21.00
CA PRO A 238 -9.12 23.06 -22.20
C PRO A 238 -8.12 24.06 -22.79
N SER A 239 -6.95 23.57 -23.17
CA SER A 239 -5.98 24.41 -23.91
C SER A 239 -6.59 24.87 -25.23
N PRO A 240 -6.36 26.10 -25.65
CA PRO A 240 -6.84 26.60 -26.96
C PRO A 240 -6.32 25.79 -28.16
N SER A 241 -5.31 24.97 -27.99
CA SER A 241 -4.64 24.20 -29.04
C SER A 241 -5.27 22.85 -29.40
N GLY A 242 -6.44 22.49 -28.84
CA GLY A 242 -7.21 21.33 -29.36
C GLY A 242 -6.58 19.95 -29.33
N GLU A 243 -5.40 19.79 -28.73
CA GLU A 243 -4.70 18.49 -28.61
C GLU A 243 -5.06 17.80 -27.29
N GLY A 244 -6.12 17.02 -27.28
CA GLY A 244 -6.56 16.27 -26.12
C GLY A 244 -7.71 15.35 -26.45
N GLY A 245 -7.47 14.37 -27.30
CA GLY A 245 -8.36 13.24 -27.51
C GLY A 245 -8.27 12.28 -26.35
N GLY A 246 -9.04 12.46 -25.28
CA GLY A 246 -9.08 11.55 -24.15
C GLY A 246 -10.16 11.94 -23.14
N GLU A 247 -10.91 10.98 -22.76
CA GLU A 247 -11.94 10.84 -21.72
C GLU A 247 -12.09 12.00 -20.72
N GLY A 248 -13.04 12.89 -20.94
CA GLY A 248 -13.52 13.89 -19.98
C GLY A 248 -12.55 15.04 -19.65
N PRO A 249 -13.00 16.11 -19.01
CA PRO A 249 -12.13 17.21 -18.62
C PRO A 249 -11.19 16.74 -17.49
N ALA A 250 -9.87 16.81 -17.74
CA ALA A 250 -8.85 16.50 -16.75
C ALA A 250 -8.97 17.42 -15.53
N THR A 251 -8.79 16.88 -14.34
CA THR A 251 -8.75 17.62 -13.09
C THR A 251 -7.31 17.95 -12.68
N TRP A 252 -7.12 18.89 -11.77
CA TRP A 252 -5.80 19.13 -11.20
C TRP A 252 -5.26 17.91 -10.45
N TYR A 253 -6.14 17.10 -9.88
CA TYR A 253 -5.72 15.84 -9.26
C TYR A 253 -5.03 14.89 -10.25
N ASP A 254 -5.51 14.81 -11.49
CA ASP A 254 -4.93 13.95 -12.53
C ASP A 254 -3.59 14.48 -13.07
N LYS A 255 -3.37 15.79 -12.97
CA LYS A 255 -2.17 16.46 -13.51
C LYS A 255 -0.99 16.51 -12.56
N VAL A 256 -1.23 16.51 -11.24
CA VAL A 256 -0.14 16.55 -10.26
C VAL A 256 0.26 15.13 -9.85
N ALA A 257 1.56 14.89 -9.75
CA ALA A 257 2.09 13.58 -9.39
C ALA A 257 1.77 13.21 -7.93
N GLN A 258 1.71 14.22 -7.06
CA GLN A 258 1.39 14.06 -5.64
C GLN A 258 0.90 15.38 -5.05
N ALA A 259 -0.14 15.32 -4.23
CA ALA A 259 -0.63 16.44 -3.44
C ALA A 259 -0.95 15.97 -2.02
N PHE A 260 -0.66 16.80 -1.02
CA PHE A 260 -0.90 16.51 0.38
C PHE A 260 -0.82 17.76 1.26
N ALA A 261 -1.47 17.70 2.41
CA ALA A 261 -1.34 18.69 3.46
C ALA A 261 -0.24 18.30 4.47
N VAL A 262 0.32 19.31 5.15
CA VAL A 262 1.32 19.16 6.21
C VAL A 262 0.85 19.93 7.43
N PHE A 263 1.00 19.34 8.61
CA PHE A 263 0.67 20.00 9.87
C PHE A 263 1.92 20.65 10.48
N LEU A 264 1.82 21.93 10.75
CA LEU A 264 2.85 22.73 11.41
C LEU A 264 2.30 23.19 12.78
N PRO A 265 2.80 22.67 13.89
CA PRO A 265 2.46 23.22 15.21
C PRO A 265 3.18 24.56 15.38
N VAL A 266 2.46 25.65 15.45
CA VAL A 266 2.95 27.01 15.71
C VAL A 266 2.40 27.51 17.02
#